data_0eaeb5193395ee16279024eec80738a1
#
_entry.id   0eaeb5193395ee16279024eec80738a1
#
_cell.length_a   1.000
_cell.length_b   1.000
_cell.length_c   1.000
_cell.angle_alpha   90.00
_cell.angle_beta   90.00
_cell.angle_gamma   90.00
#
_symmetry.space_group_name_H-M   'P 1'
#
loop_
_entity.id
_entity.type
_entity.pdbx_description
1 polymer ?
#
loop_
_entity_poly.entity_id
_entity_poly.type
_entity_poly.pdbx_seq_one_letter_code
_entity_poly.pdbx_strand_id
1 'polypeptide(L)'
;MEELAPRAAGHAEELLALGRRYGLTSPATSLIVFERLDQWLEYDVEPPKAAKALHEQWTRRRPSDSQRAAQEARRATNYFARLRREWKERVDWWENPIPPKPKTPSSGLFGRLGNAVSSVLSARSSAAAARSEAMMADQAAAPEARADGEGPALAKAKGAPRAVAAAVAITPWDPDTPYLRALKDARSVFGANGELLYAEYLRQRRDRAASPAFYLDCAGFFFGCGAREHAVRILSNLLELRAEDPGLLRVCAWRLKEAGAYDAALPILRKVAQLRPEQPFAWRDLAQVLEARGRRNRCAADLAEALKLYHRTAFTAWTVESGIWTGVVALEEFNALAAWVERQTWKEGEKPAVPAVEAAYRRNLDADVRIALEWDVDNTDVDLHVLEPDGEEAFYGHRRTSSGGYVSHDVTTGYGPEEYLKKTGAAGTYKILVNYFGSRQQTLLGPATVTATVFTNWGRAGETRQTLSLRLEKVKDKVSVGTVEIKP
;
A
#
# COMPACT_ATOMS: atom_id res chain seq x y z
N MET A 1 27.75 -22.24 1.50
CA MET A 1 26.91 -21.25 0.82
C MET A 1 25.47 -21.29 1.31
N GLU A 2 24.80 -22.45 1.28
CA GLU A 2 23.41 -22.57 1.75
C GLU A 2 23.23 -22.21 3.23
N GLU A 3 24.19 -22.52 4.10
CA GLU A 3 24.16 -22.17 5.52
C GLU A 3 24.39 -20.67 5.79
N LEU A 4 25.14 -19.98 4.92
CA LEU A 4 25.47 -18.56 5.06
C LEU A 4 24.47 -17.64 4.33
N ALA A 5 23.82 -18.09 3.28
CA ALA A 5 22.88 -17.31 2.49
C ALA A 5 21.75 -16.67 3.32
N PRO A 6 21.13 -17.37 4.33
CA PRO A 6 20.12 -16.77 5.20
C PRO A 6 20.64 -15.65 6.10
N ARG A 7 21.97 -15.52 6.23
CA ARG A 7 22.65 -14.50 7.07
C ARG A 7 23.56 -13.61 6.22
N ALA A 8 23.22 -13.40 4.95
CA ALA A 8 24.06 -12.74 3.96
C ALA A 8 24.62 -11.39 4.39
N ALA A 9 23.84 -10.58 5.12
CA ALA A 9 24.28 -9.28 5.61
C ALA A 9 25.45 -9.35 6.62
N GLY A 10 25.52 -10.43 7.43
CA GLY A 10 26.61 -10.65 8.39
C GLY A 10 27.82 -11.38 7.82
N HIS A 11 27.68 -11.99 6.63
CA HIS A 11 28.70 -12.84 5.99
C HIS A 11 28.96 -12.46 4.53
N ALA A 12 28.73 -11.20 4.16
CA ALA A 12 28.83 -10.74 2.78
C ALA A 12 30.21 -10.98 2.16
N GLU A 13 31.29 -10.74 2.90
CA GLU A 13 32.67 -10.97 2.42
C GLU A 13 32.96 -12.45 2.23
N GLU A 14 32.51 -13.30 3.14
CA GLU A 14 32.70 -14.75 3.07
C GLU A 14 31.88 -15.35 1.90
N LEU A 15 30.63 -14.92 1.72
CA LEU A 15 29.79 -15.30 0.60
C LEU A 15 30.39 -14.83 -0.74
N LEU A 16 30.94 -13.62 -0.77
CA LEU A 16 31.61 -13.07 -1.95
C LEU A 16 32.86 -13.90 -2.31
N ALA A 17 33.68 -14.27 -1.31
CA ALA A 17 34.86 -15.07 -1.49
C ALA A 17 34.52 -16.50 -2.00
N LEU A 18 33.52 -17.13 -1.39
CA LEU A 18 33.02 -18.45 -1.82
C LEU A 18 32.40 -18.41 -3.21
N GLY A 19 31.57 -17.39 -3.50
CA GLY A 19 30.96 -17.21 -4.81
C GLY A 19 31.99 -17.03 -5.91
N ARG A 20 33.01 -16.21 -5.68
CA ARG A 20 34.14 -16.02 -6.63
C ARG A 20 34.96 -17.28 -6.83
N ARG A 21 35.23 -18.01 -5.75
CA ARG A 21 36.04 -19.23 -5.78
C ARG A 21 35.38 -20.37 -6.53
N TYR A 22 34.07 -20.52 -6.37
CA TYR A 22 33.32 -21.67 -6.87
C TYR A 22 32.34 -21.33 -8.00
N GLY A 23 32.28 -20.08 -8.46
CA GLY A 23 31.34 -19.63 -9.51
C GLY A 23 29.86 -19.73 -9.09
N LEU A 24 29.57 -19.62 -7.79
CA LEU A 24 28.23 -19.76 -7.24
C LEU A 24 27.56 -18.37 -7.08
N THR A 25 26.27 -18.31 -7.37
CA THR A 25 25.46 -17.10 -7.14
C THR A 25 24.95 -17.06 -5.70
N SER A 26 24.98 -15.88 -5.09
CA SER A 26 24.42 -15.58 -3.77
C SER A 26 23.91 -14.16 -3.77
N PRO A 27 23.19 -13.70 -2.74
CA PRO A 27 22.84 -12.29 -2.60
C PRO A 27 24.05 -11.34 -2.67
N ALA A 28 25.24 -11.80 -2.24
CA ALA A 28 26.49 -11.06 -2.35
C ALA A 28 27.22 -11.23 -3.70
N THR A 29 26.83 -12.21 -4.51
CA THR A 29 27.45 -12.55 -5.80
C THR A 29 26.42 -12.70 -6.92
N SER A 30 25.23 -12.11 -6.78
CA SER A 30 24.23 -12.07 -7.84
C SER A 30 24.82 -11.37 -9.05
N LEU A 31 25.02 -12.12 -10.12
CA LEU A 31 25.44 -11.57 -11.41
C LEU A 31 24.20 -10.94 -12.06
N ILE A 32 24.12 -9.62 -12.05
CA ILE A 32 23.30 -8.93 -13.03
C ILE A 32 24.08 -8.97 -14.31
N VAL A 33 23.64 -9.76 -15.28
CA VAL A 33 24.22 -9.78 -16.62
C VAL A 33 23.57 -8.66 -17.42
N PHE A 34 24.30 -7.58 -17.64
CA PHE A 34 23.89 -6.56 -18.57
C PHE A 34 24.36 -6.97 -19.98
N GLU A 35 23.43 -7.16 -20.87
CA GLU A 35 23.71 -7.55 -22.27
C GLU A 35 23.88 -6.34 -23.19
N ARG A 36 23.28 -5.22 -22.81
CA ARG A 36 23.22 -4.01 -23.63
C ARG A 36 23.77 -2.79 -22.90
N LEU A 37 24.38 -1.88 -23.69
CA LEU A 37 24.98 -0.65 -23.14
C LEU A 37 23.99 0.23 -22.37
N ASP A 38 22.72 0.30 -22.80
CA ASP A 38 21.68 1.06 -22.11
C ASP A 38 21.45 0.57 -20.68
N GLN A 39 21.51 -0.73 -20.42
CA GLN A 39 21.44 -1.28 -19.08
C GLN A 39 22.61 -0.84 -18.19
N TRP A 40 23.84 -0.87 -18.70
CA TRP A 40 25.02 -0.38 -17.97
C TRP A 40 24.91 1.11 -17.63
N LEU A 41 24.34 1.90 -18.54
CA LEU A 41 24.11 3.34 -18.33
C LEU A 41 22.96 3.61 -17.36
N GLU A 42 21.89 2.84 -17.45
CA GLU A 42 20.69 2.97 -16.59
C GLU A 42 21.03 2.71 -15.13
N TYR A 43 21.79 1.65 -14.86
CA TYR A 43 22.18 1.27 -13.50
C TYR A 43 23.48 1.91 -13.03
N ASP A 44 24.11 2.76 -13.86
CA ASP A 44 25.41 3.40 -13.60
C ASP A 44 26.51 2.41 -13.16
N VAL A 45 26.49 1.22 -13.73
CA VAL A 45 27.51 0.19 -13.48
C VAL A 45 28.59 0.30 -14.55
N GLU A 46 29.83 0.42 -14.11
CA GLU A 46 30.98 0.46 -15.04
C GLU A 46 31.23 -0.92 -15.65
N PRO A 47 31.19 -1.07 -16.99
CA PRO A 47 31.54 -2.32 -17.65
C PRO A 47 32.96 -2.78 -17.31
N PRO A 48 33.23 -4.08 -17.27
CA PRO A 48 34.59 -4.58 -17.04
C PRO A 48 35.58 -4.00 -18.06
N LYS A 49 36.75 -3.57 -17.61
CA LYS A 49 37.81 -3.03 -18.46
C LYS A 49 38.26 -4.02 -19.56
N ALA A 50 38.07 -5.33 -19.30
CA ALA A 50 38.32 -6.36 -20.30
C ALA A 50 37.39 -6.26 -21.52
N ALA A 51 36.16 -5.74 -21.35
CA ALA A 51 35.22 -5.48 -22.44
C ALA A 51 35.48 -4.08 -23.07
N LYS A 52 36.65 -3.89 -23.64
CA LYS A 52 37.15 -2.58 -24.09
C LYS A 52 36.14 -1.74 -24.87
N ALA A 53 35.53 -2.30 -25.91
CA ALA A 53 34.56 -1.59 -26.75
C ALA A 53 33.32 -1.11 -25.96
N LEU A 54 32.80 -1.92 -25.06
CA LEU A 54 31.67 -1.59 -24.23
C LEU A 54 32.03 -0.53 -23.17
N HIS A 55 33.19 -0.70 -22.53
CA HIS A 55 33.73 0.27 -21.57
C HIS A 55 33.98 1.64 -22.18
N GLU A 56 34.56 1.71 -23.40
CA GLU A 56 34.75 2.98 -24.12
C GLU A 56 33.41 3.63 -24.47
N GLN A 57 32.42 2.85 -24.94
CA GLN A 57 31.11 3.40 -25.26
C GLN A 57 30.39 3.90 -24.00
N TRP A 58 30.47 3.18 -22.89
CA TRP A 58 29.91 3.59 -21.60
C TRP A 58 30.59 4.88 -21.12
N THR A 59 31.94 4.98 -21.14
CA THR A 59 32.65 6.16 -20.70
C THR A 59 32.28 7.41 -21.54
N ARG A 60 32.04 7.23 -22.85
CA ARG A 60 31.64 8.35 -23.74
C ARG A 60 30.19 8.76 -23.54
N ARG A 61 29.29 7.83 -23.18
CA ARG A 61 27.84 8.08 -23.06
C ARG A 61 27.37 8.28 -21.64
N ARG A 62 28.22 7.92 -20.66
CA ARG A 62 27.90 8.14 -19.25
C ARG A 62 27.62 9.62 -19.00
N PRO A 63 26.47 9.96 -18.39
CA PRO A 63 26.19 11.33 -18.00
C PRO A 63 27.24 11.84 -17.04
N SER A 64 27.68 13.08 -17.19
CA SER A 64 28.52 13.73 -16.20
C SER A 64 27.80 13.86 -14.86
N ASP A 65 28.53 14.05 -13.76
CA ASP A 65 27.94 14.23 -12.43
C ASP A 65 26.99 15.44 -12.40
N SER A 66 27.31 16.51 -13.13
CA SER A 66 26.43 17.67 -13.30
C SER A 66 25.15 17.35 -14.08
N GLN A 67 25.23 16.53 -15.12
CA GLN A 67 24.05 16.08 -15.87
C GLN A 67 23.17 15.17 -15.03
N ARG A 68 23.76 14.29 -14.21
CA ARG A 68 23.01 13.45 -13.27
C ARG A 68 22.30 14.29 -12.23
N ALA A 69 23.00 15.21 -11.59
CA ALA A 69 22.41 16.12 -10.63
C ALA A 69 21.26 16.94 -11.25
N ALA A 70 21.41 17.39 -12.49
CA ALA A 70 20.34 18.09 -13.22
C ALA A 70 19.12 17.16 -13.50
N GLN A 71 19.36 15.91 -13.88
CA GLN A 71 18.29 14.93 -14.09
C GLN A 71 17.55 14.61 -12.79
N GLU A 72 18.28 14.41 -11.69
CA GLU A 72 17.70 14.19 -10.37
C GLU A 72 16.87 15.39 -9.90
N ALA A 73 17.39 16.62 -10.05
CA ALA A 73 16.67 17.85 -9.74
C ALA A 73 15.38 17.97 -10.58
N ARG A 74 15.46 17.68 -11.89
CA ARG A 74 14.29 17.70 -12.77
C ARG A 74 13.25 16.63 -12.36
N ARG A 75 13.71 15.41 -12.01
CA ARG A 75 12.83 14.34 -11.50
C ARG A 75 12.14 14.78 -10.22
N ALA A 76 12.89 15.34 -9.26
CA ALA A 76 12.33 15.84 -8.02
C ALA A 76 11.29 16.94 -8.26
N THR A 77 11.60 17.90 -9.14
CA THR A 77 10.66 18.97 -9.53
C THR A 77 9.35 18.40 -10.10
N ASN A 78 9.47 17.44 -11.04
CA ASN A 78 8.29 16.78 -11.63
C ASN A 78 7.50 15.99 -10.60
N TYR A 79 8.18 15.28 -9.69
CA TYR A 79 7.54 14.53 -8.61
C TYR A 79 6.72 15.47 -7.70
N PHE A 80 7.29 16.57 -7.24
CA PHE A 80 6.59 17.50 -6.36
C PHE A 80 5.48 18.26 -7.06
N ALA A 81 5.64 18.59 -8.34
CA ALA A 81 4.55 19.16 -9.14
C ALA A 81 3.37 18.18 -9.27
N ARG A 82 3.66 16.89 -9.48
CA ARG A 82 2.65 15.82 -9.51
C ARG A 82 2.01 15.62 -8.13
N LEU A 83 2.81 15.53 -7.06
CA LEU A 83 2.30 15.41 -5.69
C LEU A 83 1.32 16.54 -5.36
N ARG A 84 1.67 17.79 -5.69
CA ARG A 84 0.80 18.96 -5.47
C ARG A 84 -0.51 18.85 -6.24
N ARG A 85 -0.47 18.40 -7.49
CA ARG A 85 -1.66 18.21 -8.33
C ARG A 85 -2.58 17.13 -7.75
N GLU A 86 -2.04 15.94 -7.44
CA GLU A 86 -2.80 14.83 -6.91
C GLU A 86 -3.39 15.13 -5.53
N TRP A 87 -2.61 15.81 -4.68
CA TRP A 87 -3.10 16.30 -3.39
C TRP A 87 -4.23 17.29 -3.54
N LYS A 88 -4.08 18.24 -4.46
CA LYS A 88 -5.14 19.22 -4.76
C LYS A 88 -6.41 18.51 -5.25
N GLU A 89 -6.31 17.52 -6.12
CA GLU A 89 -7.47 16.74 -6.60
C GLU A 89 -8.23 16.11 -5.42
N ARG A 90 -7.53 15.57 -4.43
CA ARG A 90 -8.13 14.99 -3.23
C ARG A 90 -8.79 16.06 -2.35
N VAL A 91 -8.14 17.19 -2.16
CA VAL A 91 -8.73 18.32 -1.41
C VAL A 91 -9.97 18.84 -2.13
N ASP A 92 -9.92 19.05 -3.44
CA ASP A 92 -11.06 19.50 -4.25
C ASP A 92 -12.24 18.50 -4.16
N TRP A 93 -11.97 17.21 -4.21
CA TRP A 93 -12.97 16.18 -3.96
C TRP A 93 -13.52 16.28 -2.54
N TRP A 94 -12.66 16.39 -1.54
CA TRP A 94 -13.07 16.44 -0.15
C TRP A 94 -13.93 17.68 0.16
N GLU A 95 -13.65 18.82 -0.46
CA GLU A 95 -14.47 20.03 -0.36
C GLU A 95 -15.80 19.90 -1.11
N ASN A 96 -15.81 19.24 -2.25
CA ASN A 96 -16.97 19.04 -3.14
C ASN A 96 -17.12 17.55 -3.53
N PRO A 97 -17.50 16.67 -2.59
CA PRO A 97 -17.50 15.23 -2.85
C PRO A 97 -18.56 14.81 -3.87
N ILE A 98 -19.70 15.47 -3.89
CA ILE A 98 -20.80 15.15 -4.82
C ILE A 98 -20.51 15.84 -6.15
N PRO A 99 -20.35 15.08 -7.27
CA PRO A 99 -20.13 15.68 -8.57
C PRO A 99 -21.33 16.53 -8.99
N PRO A 100 -21.12 17.64 -9.70
CA PRO A 100 -22.23 18.44 -10.21
C PRO A 100 -23.10 17.59 -11.12
N LYS A 101 -24.42 17.66 -10.94
CA LYS A 101 -25.37 16.96 -11.83
C LYS A 101 -25.06 17.35 -13.26
N PRO A 102 -24.96 16.37 -14.20
CA PRO A 102 -24.79 16.69 -15.61
C PRO A 102 -25.91 17.64 -16.04
N LYS A 103 -25.53 18.78 -16.61
CA LYS A 103 -26.52 19.71 -17.17
C LYS A 103 -27.31 18.94 -18.21
N THR A 104 -28.58 18.66 -17.94
CA THR A 104 -29.51 18.11 -18.94
C THR A 104 -29.49 19.07 -20.13
N PRO A 105 -29.17 18.61 -21.35
CA PRO A 105 -29.29 19.48 -22.49
C PRO A 105 -30.76 19.92 -22.58
N SER A 106 -30.97 21.25 -22.65
CA SER A 106 -32.28 21.82 -22.79
C SER A 106 -32.98 21.11 -23.97
N SER A 107 -34.25 20.72 -23.78
CA SER A 107 -35.07 19.96 -24.72
C SER A 107 -35.36 20.77 -25.96
N GLY A 108 -34.32 21.00 -26.79
CA GLY A 108 -34.47 21.47 -28.17
C GLY A 108 -34.46 20.27 -29.13
N LEU A 109 -34.99 20.42 -30.31
CA LEU A 109 -35.16 19.40 -31.36
C LEU A 109 -33.92 18.55 -31.68
N PHE A 110 -32.72 19.00 -31.26
CA PHE A 110 -31.44 18.28 -31.35
C PHE A 110 -31.17 17.26 -30.20
N GLY A 111 -31.95 17.25 -29.10
CA GLY A 111 -31.77 16.32 -27.98
C GLY A 111 -32.15 14.85 -28.35
N ARG A 112 -32.97 14.64 -29.35
CA ARG A 112 -33.35 13.28 -29.81
C ARG A 112 -32.29 12.59 -30.66
N LEU A 113 -31.43 13.35 -31.35
CA LEU A 113 -30.29 12.77 -32.08
C LEU A 113 -29.08 12.51 -31.18
N GLY A 114 -28.88 13.27 -30.06
CA GLY A 114 -27.77 13.11 -29.15
C GLY A 114 -27.79 11.79 -28.37
N ASN A 115 -28.97 11.32 -27.96
CA ASN A 115 -29.11 10.07 -27.22
C ASN A 115 -28.81 8.81 -28.03
N ALA A 116 -29.07 8.85 -29.37
CA ALA A 116 -28.73 7.74 -30.26
C ALA A 116 -27.22 7.67 -30.56
N VAL A 117 -26.51 8.80 -30.50
CA VAL A 117 -25.05 8.87 -30.71
C VAL A 117 -24.30 8.54 -29.44
N SER A 118 -24.82 8.91 -28.24
CA SER A 118 -24.20 8.62 -26.96
C SER A 118 -24.17 7.12 -26.63
N SER A 119 -25.23 6.37 -26.99
CA SER A 119 -25.28 4.91 -26.81
C SER A 119 -24.33 4.15 -27.75
N VAL A 120 -24.00 4.72 -28.91
CA VAL A 120 -23.03 4.15 -29.86
C VAL A 120 -21.60 4.53 -29.49
N LEU A 121 -21.39 5.68 -28.86
CA LEU A 121 -20.07 6.12 -28.38
C LEU A 121 -19.66 5.41 -27.09
N SER A 122 -20.59 5.11 -26.17
CA SER A 122 -20.28 4.32 -24.95
C SER A 122 -19.92 2.86 -25.30
N ALA A 123 -20.49 2.27 -26.35
CA ALA A 123 -20.09 0.95 -26.84
C ALA A 123 -18.76 0.95 -27.61
N ARG A 124 -18.27 2.13 -28.06
CA ARG A 124 -16.96 2.27 -28.72
C ARG A 124 -15.83 2.66 -27.77
N SER A 125 -16.13 3.28 -26.62
CA SER A 125 -15.11 3.65 -25.64
C SER A 125 -14.52 2.44 -24.90
N SER A 126 -15.29 1.37 -24.73
CA SER A 126 -14.78 0.10 -24.17
C SER A 126 -13.84 -0.65 -25.12
N ALA A 127 -13.88 -0.36 -26.44
CA ALA A 127 -12.97 -0.92 -27.43
C ALA A 127 -11.74 -0.03 -27.73
N ALA A 128 -11.80 1.26 -27.35
CA ALA A 128 -10.70 2.23 -27.56
C ALA A 128 -9.73 2.30 -26.37
N ALA A 129 -10.17 1.94 -25.17
CA ALA A 129 -9.30 1.87 -23.97
C ALA A 129 -8.18 0.82 -24.13
N ALA A 130 -8.39 -0.21 -24.95
CA ALA A 130 -7.37 -1.22 -25.26
C ALA A 130 -6.33 -0.79 -26.32
N ARG A 131 -6.44 0.41 -26.90
CA ARG A 131 -5.54 0.90 -27.96
C ARG A 131 -4.79 2.20 -27.64
N SER A 132 -5.01 2.84 -26.49
CA SER A 132 -4.36 4.12 -26.17
C SER A 132 -3.06 4.01 -25.35
N GLU A 133 -2.63 2.81 -24.99
CA GLU A 133 -1.32 2.58 -24.35
C GLU A 133 -0.11 2.74 -25.27
N ALA A 134 -0.32 2.94 -26.57
CA ALA A 134 0.78 2.97 -27.55
C ALA A 134 1.15 4.36 -28.10
N MET A 135 0.47 5.44 -27.74
CA MET A 135 0.69 6.75 -28.36
C MET A 135 0.50 7.94 -27.40
N MET A 136 1.35 8.09 -26.41
CA MET A 136 1.60 9.39 -25.76
C MET A 136 3.04 9.54 -25.29
N ALA A 137 3.91 9.60 -26.27
CA ALA A 137 5.23 10.22 -26.12
C ALA A 137 5.35 11.21 -27.27
N ASP A 138 4.81 12.38 -27.13
CA ASP A 138 5.35 13.63 -27.67
C ASP A 138 4.46 14.84 -27.39
N GLN A 139 5.14 15.97 -27.14
CA GLN A 139 4.70 17.37 -27.09
C GLN A 139 4.46 17.99 -25.71
N ALA A 140 5.56 18.55 -25.24
CA ALA A 140 5.58 19.60 -24.23
C ALA A 140 5.64 20.97 -24.92
N ALA A 141 4.71 21.83 -24.59
CA ALA A 141 4.90 23.28 -24.68
C ALA A 141 4.10 23.96 -23.56
N ALA A 142 4.82 24.66 -22.68
CA ALA A 142 4.26 25.46 -21.62
C ALA A 142 3.88 26.85 -22.13
N PRO A 143 2.89 27.51 -21.51
CA PRO A 143 2.91 28.96 -21.40
C PRO A 143 3.05 29.42 -19.94
N GLU A 144 3.83 30.48 -19.78
CA GLU A 144 4.11 31.22 -18.56
C GLU A 144 2.81 31.77 -17.94
N ALA A 145 2.66 31.64 -16.61
CA ALA A 145 1.62 32.30 -15.85
C ALA A 145 2.19 33.42 -15.00
N ARG A 146 1.62 34.60 -15.17
CA ARG A 146 1.82 35.79 -14.34
C ARG A 146 1.22 35.58 -12.96
N ALA A 147 1.95 36.04 -11.96
CA ALA A 147 1.48 36.23 -10.60
C ALA A 147 0.58 37.46 -10.54
N ASP A 148 -0.51 37.36 -9.79
CA ASP A 148 -1.09 38.44 -8.95
C ASP A 148 -2.37 37.94 -8.28
N GLY A 149 -2.54 38.24 -6.99
CA GLY A 149 -3.87 38.26 -6.36
C GLY A 149 -4.04 37.50 -5.05
N GLU A 150 -3.99 38.23 -3.99
CA GLU A 150 -4.55 38.09 -2.65
C GLU A 150 -5.32 36.80 -2.28
N GLY A 151 -4.88 36.17 -1.18
CA GLY A 151 -5.54 35.03 -0.57
C GLY A 151 -6.88 35.39 0.09
N PRO A 152 -7.91 34.57 -0.05
CA PRO A 152 -9.14 34.74 0.67
C PRO A 152 -9.04 34.26 2.12
N ALA A 153 -9.65 35.08 3.01
CA ALA A 153 -9.76 34.89 4.43
C ALA A 153 -10.36 33.53 4.83
N LEU A 154 -9.82 32.94 5.91
CA LEU A 154 -10.30 31.76 6.58
C LEU A 154 -11.81 31.83 6.86
N ALA A 155 -12.59 31.06 6.13
CA ALA A 155 -13.99 30.82 6.47
C ALA A 155 -14.08 30.04 7.78
N LYS A 156 -14.81 30.55 8.76
CA LYS A 156 -15.10 29.90 10.04
C LYS A 156 -15.70 28.54 9.82
N ALA A 157 -15.06 27.54 10.42
CA ALA A 157 -15.48 26.13 10.40
C ALA A 157 -16.91 25.99 10.92
N LYS A 158 -17.81 25.52 10.09
CA LYS A 158 -19.10 24.95 10.51
C LYS A 158 -18.83 23.70 11.35
N GLY A 159 -19.57 23.53 12.44
CA GLY A 159 -19.39 22.61 13.54
C GLY A 159 -18.69 21.28 13.26
N ALA A 160 -18.06 20.71 14.28
CA ALA A 160 -17.31 19.46 14.18
C ALA A 160 -18.15 18.36 13.50
N PRO A 161 -17.59 17.59 12.55
CA PRO A 161 -18.32 16.53 11.88
C PRO A 161 -18.82 15.50 12.91
N ARG A 162 -20.12 15.16 12.81
CA ARG A 162 -20.74 14.16 13.69
C ARG A 162 -20.16 12.78 13.36
N ALA A 163 -19.69 12.06 14.39
CA ALA A 163 -19.25 10.68 14.21
C ALA A 163 -20.44 9.81 13.78
N VAL A 164 -20.21 8.96 12.75
CA VAL A 164 -21.22 8.00 12.31
C VAL A 164 -21.15 6.72 13.15
N ALA A 165 -22.30 6.15 13.44
CA ALA A 165 -22.39 4.81 14.00
C ALA A 165 -22.22 3.80 12.85
N ALA A 166 -21.08 3.13 12.78
CA ALA A 166 -20.79 2.16 11.75
C ALA A 166 -20.33 0.83 12.35
N ALA A 167 -20.68 -0.28 11.69
CA ALA A 167 -20.22 -1.62 12.00
C ALA A 167 -19.43 -2.15 10.81
N VAL A 168 -18.27 -2.75 11.07
CA VAL A 168 -17.44 -3.39 10.05
C VAL A 168 -17.52 -4.89 10.28
N ALA A 169 -17.90 -5.64 9.24
CA ALA A 169 -17.86 -7.08 9.21
C ALA A 169 -16.84 -7.53 8.17
N ILE A 170 -15.74 -8.11 8.64
CA ILE A 170 -14.68 -8.64 7.80
C ILE A 170 -14.87 -10.13 7.62
N THR A 171 -14.75 -10.65 6.40
CA THR A 171 -14.76 -12.09 6.11
C THR A 171 -13.40 -12.67 6.47
N PRO A 172 -13.25 -13.49 7.51
CA PRO A 172 -11.97 -14.07 7.87
C PRO A 172 -11.42 -14.95 6.74
N TRP A 173 -10.12 -14.89 6.51
CA TRP A 173 -9.43 -15.81 5.64
C TRP A 173 -9.43 -17.21 6.30
N ASP A 174 -10.12 -18.15 5.70
CA ASP A 174 -10.26 -19.52 6.21
C ASP A 174 -10.19 -20.53 5.05
N PRO A 175 -8.98 -20.77 4.49
CA PRO A 175 -8.80 -21.68 3.37
C PRO A 175 -9.10 -23.13 3.80
N ASP A 176 -9.75 -23.89 2.91
CA ASP A 176 -10.05 -25.30 3.14
C ASP A 176 -8.82 -26.19 2.83
N THR A 177 -7.87 -26.21 3.75
CA THR A 177 -6.65 -27.01 3.65
C THR A 177 -6.68 -28.22 4.59
N PRO A 178 -6.01 -29.34 4.24
CA PRO A 178 -6.00 -30.55 5.09
C PRO A 178 -5.47 -30.28 6.51
N TYR A 179 -4.46 -29.42 6.66
CA TYR A 179 -3.90 -29.09 7.98
C TYR A 179 -4.81 -28.18 8.81
N LEU A 180 -5.55 -27.25 8.20
CA LEU A 180 -6.54 -26.45 8.92
C LEU A 180 -7.75 -27.30 9.32
N ARG A 181 -8.19 -28.23 8.47
CA ARG A 181 -9.22 -29.20 8.86
C ARG A 181 -8.79 -29.98 10.08
N ALA A 182 -7.55 -30.53 10.10
CA ALA A 182 -7.03 -31.25 11.26
C ALA A 182 -6.96 -30.38 12.54
N LEU A 183 -6.60 -29.10 12.42
CA LEU A 183 -6.63 -28.16 13.55
C LEU A 183 -8.05 -27.85 14.02
N LYS A 184 -9.01 -27.71 13.10
CA LYS A 184 -10.44 -27.52 13.43
C LYS A 184 -11.04 -28.74 14.12
N ASP A 185 -10.68 -29.95 13.65
CA ASP A 185 -11.08 -31.20 14.28
C ASP A 185 -10.49 -31.31 15.69
N ALA A 186 -9.20 -31.02 15.85
CA ALA A 186 -8.56 -30.96 17.16
C ALA A 186 -9.25 -29.94 18.09
N ARG A 187 -9.64 -28.78 17.58
CA ARG A 187 -10.38 -27.77 18.34
C ARG A 187 -11.77 -28.27 18.78
N SER A 188 -12.45 -29.05 17.96
CA SER A 188 -13.76 -29.62 18.32
C SER A 188 -13.63 -30.58 19.49
N VAL A 189 -12.49 -31.26 19.63
CA VAL A 189 -12.22 -32.22 20.71
C VAL A 189 -11.65 -31.54 21.96
N PHE A 190 -10.70 -30.66 21.80
CA PHE A 190 -9.92 -30.07 22.90
C PHE A 190 -10.36 -28.64 23.28
N GLY A 191 -11.36 -28.09 22.60
CA GLY A 191 -11.76 -26.71 22.77
C GLY A 191 -10.65 -25.71 22.38
N ALA A 192 -10.54 -24.61 23.10
CA ALA A 192 -9.53 -23.58 22.89
C ALA A 192 -8.21 -23.85 23.67
N ASN A 193 -7.92 -25.09 24.02
CA ASN A 193 -6.66 -25.42 24.73
C ASN A 193 -5.46 -25.24 23.78
N GLY A 194 -4.76 -24.12 23.95
CA GLY A 194 -3.64 -23.71 23.08
C GLY A 194 -2.52 -24.75 22.99
N GLU A 195 -2.17 -25.43 24.09
CA GLU A 195 -1.08 -26.44 24.11
C GLU A 195 -1.46 -27.69 23.30
N LEU A 196 -2.69 -28.19 23.45
CA LEU A 196 -3.14 -29.36 22.70
C LEU A 196 -3.30 -29.05 21.21
N LEU A 197 -3.81 -27.87 20.87
CA LEU A 197 -3.86 -27.41 19.49
C LEU A 197 -2.44 -27.20 18.91
N TYR A 198 -1.50 -26.72 19.73
CA TYR A 198 -0.11 -26.56 19.31
C TYR A 198 0.60 -27.90 19.07
N ALA A 199 0.28 -28.93 19.84
CA ALA A 199 0.78 -30.28 19.60
C ALA A 199 0.31 -30.82 18.22
N GLU A 200 -0.96 -30.58 17.85
CA GLU A 200 -1.48 -30.93 16.53
C GLU A 200 -0.78 -30.12 15.42
N TYR A 201 -0.58 -28.82 15.61
CA TYR A 201 0.21 -28.01 14.68
C TYR A 201 1.60 -28.59 14.47
N LEU A 202 2.34 -28.97 15.53
CA LEU A 202 3.66 -29.56 15.41
C LEU A 202 3.65 -30.87 14.62
N ARG A 203 2.58 -31.66 14.75
CA ARG A 203 2.36 -32.87 13.95
C ARG A 203 2.23 -32.55 12.46
N GLN A 204 1.41 -31.55 12.11
CA GLN A 204 1.18 -31.10 10.74
C GLN A 204 2.44 -30.44 10.13
N ARG A 205 3.26 -29.79 10.95
CA ARG A 205 4.50 -29.12 10.53
C ARG A 205 5.53 -30.07 9.93
N ARG A 206 5.57 -31.33 10.37
CA ARG A 206 6.61 -32.30 9.95
C ARG A 206 6.78 -32.38 8.44
N ASP A 207 5.67 -32.39 7.71
CA ASP A 207 5.66 -32.52 6.26
C ASP A 207 5.55 -31.17 5.52
N ARG A 208 5.45 -30.06 6.26
CA ARG A 208 5.14 -28.73 5.70
C ARG A 208 6.07 -27.62 6.18
N ALA A 209 7.19 -28.01 6.80
CA ALA A 209 8.12 -27.07 7.41
C ALA A 209 8.70 -26.02 6.42
N ALA A 210 8.72 -26.31 5.12
CA ALA A 210 9.19 -25.40 4.08
C ALA A 210 8.09 -24.49 3.47
N SER A 211 6.82 -24.61 3.92
CA SER A 211 5.69 -23.89 3.34
C SER A 211 5.36 -22.60 4.12
N PRO A 212 5.62 -21.40 3.58
CA PRO A 212 5.19 -20.15 4.22
C PRO A 212 3.69 -20.07 4.44
N ALA A 213 2.89 -20.53 3.45
CA ALA A 213 1.43 -20.54 3.54
C ALA A 213 0.93 -21.34 4.75
N PHE A 214 1.54 -22.48 5.04
CA PHE A 214 1.21 -23.28 6.22
C PHE A 214 1.34 -22.49 7.52
N TYR A 215 2.43 -21.75 7.70
CA TYR A 215 2.64 -20.95 8.91
C TYR A 215 1.67 -19.80 9.01
N LEU A 216 1.39 -19.10 7.89
CA LEU A 216 0.45 -17.99 7.86
C LEU A 216 -0.97 -18.43 8.21
N ASP A 217 -1.44 -19.52 7.60
CA ASP A 217 -2.78 -20.06 7.82
C ASP A 217 -2.94 -20.59 9.25
N CYS A 218 -1.93 -21.35 9.74
CA CYS A 218 -1.93 -21.85 11.12
C CYS A 218 -1.91 -20.70 12.13
N ALA A 219 -1.07 -19.68 11.93
CA ALA A 219 -1.05 -18.52 12.82
C ALA A 219 -2.41 -17.79 12.84
N GLY A 220 -3.05 -17.64 11.67
CA GLY A 220 -4.40 -17.09 11.57
C GLY A 220 -5.42 -17.90 12.40
N PHE A 221 -5.39 -19.23 12.30
CA PHE A 221 -6.23 -20.11 13.12
C PHE A 221 -5.99 -19.91 14.62
N PHE A 222 -4.72 -19.85 15.07
CA PHE A 222 -4.40 -19.64 16.48
C PHE A 222 -4.79 -18.25 16.98
N PHE A 223 -4.68 -17.19 16.17
CA PHE A 223 -5.22 -15.88 16.50
C PHE A 223 -6.74 -15.92 16.67
N GLY A 224 -7.45 -16.61 15.78
CA GLY A 224 -8.89 -16.81 15.85
C GLY A 224 -9.33 -17.65 17.08
N CYS A 225 -8.44 -18.45 17.64
CA CYS A 225 -8.65 -19.20 18.88
C CYS A 225 -8.29 -18.40 20.16
N GLY A 226 -7.76 -17.17 20.03
CA GLY A 226 -7.25 -16.38 21.14
C GLY A 226 -5.88 -16.85 21.68
N ALA A 227 -5.27 -17.88 21.08
CA ALA A 227 -3.97 -18.44 21.47
C ALA A 227 -2.80 -17.62 20.86
N ARG A 228 -2.74 -16.32 21.24
CA ARG A 228 -1.85 -15.31 20.66
C ARG A 228 -0.38 -15.67 20.73
N GLU A 229 0.09 -16.19 21.85
CA GLU A 229 1.52 -16.53 22.03
C GLU A 229 1.94 -17.64 21.05
N HIS A 230 1.11 -18.65 20.89
CA HIS A 230 1.34 -19.73 19.92
C HIS A 230 1.32 -19.19 18.48
N ALA A 231 0.36 -18.30 18.15
CA ALA A 231 0.30 -17.69 16.83
C ALA A 231 1.57 -16.88 16.49
N VAL A 232 2.07 -16.06 17.43
CA VAL A 232 3.33 -15.31 17.25
C VAL A 232 4.52 -16.27 17.10
N ARG A 233 4.58 -17.33 17.90
CA ARG A 233 5.61 -18.37 17.77
C ARG A 233 5.55 -19.08 16.42
N ILE A 234 4.35 -19.36 15.90
CA ILE A 234 4.18 -19.94 14.57
C ILE A 234 4.69 -18.98 13.50
N LEU A 235 4.34 -17.70 13.57
CA LEU A 235 4.81 -16.69 12.61
C LEU A 235 6.34 -16.51 12.63
N SER A 236 6.99 -16.68 13.79
CA SER A 236 8.45 -16.54 13.86
C SER A 236 9.20 -17.56 12.99
N ASN A 237 8.60 -18.72 12.68
CA ASN A 237 9.20 -19.68 11.75
C ASN A 237 9.34 -19.12 10.32
N LEU A 238 8.51 -18.16 9.92
CA LEU A 238 8.65 -17.48 8.62
C LEU A 238 9.99 -16.74 8.51
N LEU A 239 10.46 -16.17 9.63
CA LEU A 239 11.72 -15.44 9.68
C LEU A 239 12.93 -16.38 9.54
N GLU A 240 12.75 -17.67 9.90
CA GLU A 240 13.79 -18.70 9.77
C GLU A 240 13.84 -19.27 8.34
N LEU A 241 12.70 -19.31 7.63
CA LEU A 241 12.65 -19.84 6.27
C LEU A 241 13.45 -18.99 5.28
N ARG A 242 13.31 -17.68 5.35
CA ARG A 242 13.99 -16.71 4.48
C ARG A 242 14.14 -15.36 5.19
N ALA A 243 15.15 -15.26 6.02
CA ALA A 243 15.40 -14.09 6.88
C ALA A 243 15.60 -12.76 6.12
N GLU A 244 15.82 -12.79 4.79
CA GLU A 244 16.08 -11.62 3.97
C GLU A 244 15.13 -11.46 2.77
N ASP A 245 14.01 -12.19 2.75
CA ASP A 245 12.95 -11.96 1.77
C ASP A 245 12.02 -10.84 2.25
N PRO A 246 12.06 -9.63 1.62
CA PRO A 246 11.29 -8.49 2.10
C PRO A 246 9.78 -8.71 2.01
N GLY A 247 9.29 -9.47 1.01
CA GLY A 247 7.87 -9.78 0.85
C GLY A 247 7.38 -10.64 2.01
N LEU A 248 8.11 -11.72 2.32
CA LEU A 248 7.77 -12.61 3.43
C LEU A 248 7.84 -11.90 4.79
N LEU A 249 8.88 -11.10 5.02
CA LEU A 249 9.03 -10.28 6.23
C LEU A 249 7.85 -9.31 6.37
N ARG A 250 7.43 -8.69 5.28
CA ARG A 250 6.32 -7.74 5.25
C ARG A 250 5.00 -8.42 5.62
N VAL A 251 4.68 -9.55 5.00
CA VAL A 251 3.46 -10.34 5.32
C VAL A 251 3.47 -10.78 6.79
N CYS A 252 4.59 -11.26 7.30
CA CYS A 252 4.74 -11.61 8.71
C CYS A 252 4.41 -10.40 9.62
N ALA A 253 4.97 -9.23 9.30
CA ALA A 253 4.73 -8.01 10.06
C ALA A 253 3.26 -7.54 9.99
N TRP A 254 2.60 -7.69 8.84
CA TRP A 254 1.18 -7.38 8.69
C TRP A 254 0.30 -8.27 9.58
N ARG A 255 0.56 -9.57 9.61
CA ARG A 255 -0.17 -10.50 10.49
C ARG A 255 0.05 -10.16 11.96
N LEU A 256 1.27 -9.76 12.34
CA LEU A 256 1.56 -9.29 13.70
C LEU A 256 0.86 -7.96 14.02
N LYS A 257 0.82 -7.01 13.06
CA LYS A 257 0.10 -5.73 13.18
C LYS A 257 -1.41 -5.98 13.36
N GLU A 258 -2.01 -6.84 12.53
CA GLU A 258 -3.42 -7.25 12.60
C GLU A 258 -3.77 -7.82 13.99
N ALA A 259 -2.89 -8.66 14.53
CA ALA A 259 -3.02 -9.20 15.88
C ALA A 259 -2.66 -8.20 17.00
N GLY A 260 -2.27 -6.97 16.69
CA GLY A 260 -1.81 -5.95 17.64
C GLY A 260 -0.48 -6.31 18.33
N ALA A 261 0.33 -7.21 17.76
CA ALA A 261 1.66 -7.58 18.25
C ALA A 261 2.73 -6.62 17.73
N TYR A 262 2.56 -5.31 18.01
CA TYR A 262 3.38 -4.24 17.42
C TYR A 262 4.85 -4.35 17.78
N ASP A 263 5.20 -4.75 19.01
CA ASP A 263 6.58 -4.90 19.44
C ASP A 263 7.34 -5.97 18.66
N ALA A 264 6.64 -7.03 18.23
CA ALA A 264 7.20 -8.06 17.36
C ALA A 264 7.26 -7.62 15.89
N ALA A 265 6.31 -6.81 15.42
CA ALA A 265 6.26 -6.32 14.04
C ALA A 265 7.35 -5.27 13.75
N LEU A 266 7.67 -4.39 14.69
CA LEU A 266 8.60 -3.27 14.49
C LEU A 266 10.01 -3.67 14.06
N PRO A 267 10.71 -4.62 14.70
CA PRO A 267 12.06 -5.01 14.27
C PRO A 267 12.04 -5.60 12.85
N ILE A 268 10.96 -6.31 12.48
CA ILE A 268 10.79 -6.89 11.15
C ILE A 268 10.66 -5.77 10.11
N LEU A 269 9.80 -4.77 10.34
CA LEU A 269 9.62 -3.66 9.40
C LEU A 269 10.84 -2.75 9.32
N ARG A 270 11.59 -2.57 10.41
CA ARG A 270 12.89 -1.90 10.35
C ARG A 270 13.87 -2.65 9.45
N LYS A 271 13.88 -3.99 9.50
CA LYS A 271 14.69 -4.81 8.59
C LYS A 271 14.21 -4.66 7.14
N VAL A 272 12.88 -4.64 6.89
CA VAL A 272 12.33 -4.39 5.54
C VAL A 272 12.78 -3.03 5.01
N ALA A 273 12.72 -1.97 5.82
CA ALA A 273 13.17 -0.64 5.44
C ALA A 273 14.70 -0.56 5.19
N GLN A 274 15.49 -1.40 5.84
CA GLN A 274 16.93 -1.53 5.57
C GLN A 274 17.20 -2.29 4.25
N LEU A 275 16.41 -3.33 3.97
CA LEU A 275 16.54 -4.14 2.75
C LEU A 275 16.01 -3.43 1.50
N ARG A 276 15.04 -2.53 1.66
CA ARG A 276 14.35 -1.81 0.59
C ARG A 276 14.22 -0.32 0.88
N PRO A 277 15.34 0.40 1.11
CA PRO A 277 15.31 1.82 1.47
C PRO A 277 14.76 2.72 0.37
N GLU A 278 14.80 2.26 -0.89
CA GLU A 278 14.29 2.93 -2.09
C GLU A 278 12.78 2.77 -2.28
N GLN A 279 12.13 1.92 -1.48
CA GLN A 279 10.70 1.62 -1.61
C GLN A 279 9.87 2.41 -0.60
N PRO A 280 8.92 3.25 -1.03
CA PRO A 280 8.10 4.08 -0.14
C PRO A 280 7.22 3.27 0.81
N PHE A 281 6.74 2.08 0.39
CA PHE A 281 5.92 1.23 1.23
C PHE A 281 6.65 0.80 2.52
N ALA A 282 7.97 0.56 2.46
CA ALA A 282 8.73 0.09 3.61
C ALA A 282 8.71 1.10 4.77
N TRP A 283 8.76 2.38 4.45
CA TRP A 283 8.69 3.48 5.41
C TRP A 283 7.26 3.72 5.90
N ARG A 284 6.27 3.61 4.99
CA ARG A 284 4.86 3.75 5.35
C ARG A 284 4.38 2.62 6.27
N ASP A 285 4.71 1.35 5.98
CA ASP A 285 4.35 0.21 6.83
C ASP A 285 4.93 0.36 8.25
N LEU A 286 6.19 0.80 8.34
CA LEU A 286 6.84 1.07 9.63
C LEU A 286 6.12 2.21 10.38
N ALA A 287 5.77 3.30 9.68
CA ALA A 287 5.02 4.41 10.25
C ALA A 287 3.66 3.97 10.80
N GLN A 288 2.92 3.13 10.09
CA GLN A 288 1.62 2.63 10.50
C GLN A 288 1.68 1.80 11.79
N VAL A 289 2.73 0.98 11.98
CA VAL A 289 2.88 0.18 13.20
C VAL A 289 3.31 1.05 14.38
N LEU A 290 4.22 2.02 14.15
CA LEU A 290 4.59 3.02 15.15
C LEU A 290 3.39 3.86 15.58
N GLU A 291 2.58 4.34 14.62
CA GLU A 291 1.34 5.03 14.92
C GLU A 291 0.40 4.19 15.78
N ALA A 292 0.15 2.93 15.37
CA ALA A 292 -0.77 2.05 16.09
C ALA A 292 -0.29 1.78 17.53
N ARG A 293 1.01 1.52 17.73
CA ARG A 293 1.60 1.34 19.05
C ARG A 293 1.59 2.64 19.85
N GLY A 294 1.97 3.74 19.22
CA GLY A 294 2.01 5.06 19.84
C GLY A 294 0.63 5.54 20.30
N ARG A 295 -0.41 5.35 19.51
CA ARG A 295 -1.79 5.65 19.92
C ARG A 295 -2.24 4.76 21.08
N ARG A 296 -1.98 3.45 21.01
CA ARG A 296 -2.36 2.50 22.05
C ARG A 296 -1.69 2.78 23.39
N ASN A 297 -0.39 3.06 23.38
CA ASN A 297 0.42 3.23 24.58
C ASN A 297 0.59 4.70 24.97
N ARG A 298 0.03 5.65 24.24
CA ARG A 298 0.25 7.10 24.41
C ARG A 298 1.73 7.46 24.35
N CYS A 299 2.51 6.79 23.50
CA CYS A 299 3.95 6.97 23.37
C CYS A 299 4.27 8.09 22.38
N ALA A 300 4.68 9.26 22.87
CA ALA A 300 5.01 10.42 22.04
C ALA A 300 6.18 10.17 21.09
N ALA A 301 7.17 9.36 21.49
CA ALA A 301 8.33 9.02 20.66
C ALA A 301 7.91 8.22 19.40
N ASP A 302 7.04 7.21 19.57
CA ASP A 302 6.50 6.42 18.46
C ASP A 302 5.70 7.30 17.49
N LEU A 303 4.86 8.18 18.02
CA LEU A 303 4.04 9.07 17.21
C LEU A 303 4.88 10.09 16.44
N ALA A 304 5.94 10.63 17.08
CA ALA A 304 6.87 11.54 16.42
C ALA A 304 7.67 10.83 15.31
N GLU A 305 8.11 9.57 15.55
CA GLU A 305 8.78 8.76 14.54
C GLU A 305 7.83 8.45 13.38
N ALA A 306 6.59 8.04 13.66
CA ALA A 306 5.57 7.78 12.64
C ALA A 306 5.32 9.01 11.75
N LEU A 307 5.15 10.20 12.36
CA LEU A 307 4.99 11.45 11.62
C LEU A 307 6.20 11.77 10.72
N LYS A 308 7.42 11.55 11.20
CA LYS A 308 8.65 11.72 10.39
C LYS A 308 8.69 10.76 9.21
N LEU A 309 8.26 9.52 9.40
CA LEU A 309 8.26 8.50 8.36
C LEU A 309 7.17 8.75 7.32
N TYR A 310 5.96 9.14 7.71
CA TYR A 310 4.93 9.59 6.78
C TYR A 310 5.37 10.81 5.98
N HIS A 311 5.98 11.80 6.65
CA HIS A 311 6.56 12.96 6.00
C HIS A 311 7.64 12.55 4.97
N ARG A 312 8.57 11.68 5.37
CA ARG A 312 9.58 11.12 4.45
C ARG A 312 8.93 10.45 3.25
N THR A 313 7.93 9.60 3.47
CA THR A 313 7.24 8.88 2.41
C THR A 313 6.56 9.83 1.42
N ALA A 314 5.93 10.90 1.92
CA ALA A 314 5.26 11.88 1.07
C ALA A 314 6.24 12.78 0.30
N PHE A 315 7.34 13.21 0.95
CA PHE A 315 8.22 14.27 0.43
C PHE A 315 9.61 13.75 -0.02
N THR A 316 9.74 12.47 -0.34
CA THR A 316 10.89 11.93 -1.08
C THR A 316 10.50 11.74 -2.54
N ALA A 317 11.32 12.24 -3.46
CA ALA A 317 11.12 12.02 -4.90
C ALA A 317 11.54 10.60 -5.28
N TRP A 318 10.65 9.64 -5.06
CA TRP A 318 10.87 8.22 -5.33
C TRP A 318 11.13 7.96 -6.82
N THR A 319 11.96 6.98 -7.10
CA THR A 319 12.26 6.55 -8.47
C THR A 319 11.24 5.52 -8.99
N VAL A 320 10.57 4.80 -8.10
CA VAL A 320 9.54 3.83 -8.43
C VAL A 320 8.24 4.54 -8.83
N GLU A 321 7.56 4.03 -9.85
CA GLU A 321 6.36 4.66 -10.41
C GLU A 321 5.22 4.80 -9.39
N SER A 322 4.98 3.76 -8.60
CA SER A 322 3.98 3.77 -7.52
C SER A 322 4.31 4.71 -6.36
N GLY A 323 5.53 5.25 -6.32
CA GLY A 323 6.00 6.10 -5.22
C GLY A 323 5.15 7.34 -5.01
N ILE A 324 4.59 7.92 -6.09
CA ILE A 324 3.72 9.09 -5.99
C ILE A 324 2.41 8.77 -5.28
N TRP A 325 1.82 7.61 -5.56
CA TRP A 325 0.54 7.20 -4.96
C TRP A 325 0.70 6.87 -3.49
N THR A 326 1.76 6.13 -3.14
CA THR A 326 2.14 5.88 -1.75
C THR A 326 2.42 7.19 -1.01
N GLY A 327 3.05 8.18 -1.67
CA GLY A 327 3.34 9.50 -1.12
C GLY A 327 2.07 10.31 -0.81
N VAL A 328 1.08 10.30 -1.71
CA VAL A 328 -0.20 10.99 -1.49
C VAL A 328 -0.96 10.38 -0.32
N VAL A 329 -1.04 9.05 -0.25
CA VAL A 329 -1.70 8.36 0.86
C VAL A 329 -0.96 8.58 2.18
N ALA A 330 0.38 8.56 2.18
CA ALA A 330 1.17 8.88 3.36
C ALA A 330 0.95 10.33 3.84
N LEU A 331 0.69 11.27 2.93
CA LEU A 331 0.35 12.66 3.29
C LEU A 331 -1.03 12.75 3.96
N GLU A 332 -2.00 11.95 3.54
CA GLU A 332 -3.29 11.84 4.24
C GLU A 332 -3.10 11.28 5.65
N GLU A 333 -2.35 10.19 5.79
CA GLU A 333 -2.05 9.56 7.07
C GLU A 333 -1.27 10.50 8.00
N PHE A 334 -0.30 11.25 7.45
CA PHE A 334 0.41 12.31 8.17
C PHE A 334 -0.56 13.35 8.74
N ASN A 335 -1.47 13.88 7.91
CA ASN A 335 -2.40 14.92 8.33
C ASN A 335 -3.43 14.41 9.34
N ALA A 336 -3.92 13.17 9.18
CA ALA A 336 -4.84 12.54 10.11
C ALA A 336 -4.18 12.30 11.49
N LEU A 337 -2.94 11.78 11.49
CA LEU A 337 -2.18 11.58 12.73
C LEU A 337 -1.82 12.89 13.41
N ALA A 338 -1.41 13.91 12.66
CA ALA A 338 -1.12 15.23 13.20
C ALA A 338 -2.37 15.86 13.82
N ALA A 339 -3.53 15.77 13.15
CA ALA A 339 -4.81 16.23 13.71
C ALA A 339 -5.22 15.44 14.96
N TRP A 340 -4.92 14.12 15.00
CA TRP A 340 -5.13 13.32 16.20
C TRP A 340 -4.25 13.79 17.35
N VAL A 341 -2.95 14.00 17.14
CA VAL A 341 -2.00 14.53 18.14
C VAL A 341 -2.47 15.88 18.70
N GLU A 342 -2.94 16.76 17.84
CA GLU A 342 -3.45 18.09 18.24
C GLU A 342 -4.68 18.01 19.13
N ARG A 343 -5.55 17.03 18.92
CA ARG A 343 -6.77 16.81 19.73
C ARG A 343 -6.49 16.16 21.10
N GLN A 344 -5.31 15.57 21.30
CA GLN A 344 -4.99 14.92 22.56
C GLN A 344 -4.46 15.89 23.59
N THR A 345 -4.73 15.62 24.86
CA THR A 345 -4.06 16.31 25.99
C THR A 345 -2.70 15.64 26.24
N TRP A 346 -1.65 16.45 26.27
CA TRP A 346 -0.29 16.04 26.54
C TRP A 346 0.23 16.76 27.78
N LYS A 347 1.14 16.12 28.55
CA LYS A 347 1.88 16.83 29.57
C LYS A 347 2.87 17.79 28.90
N GLU A 348 3.28 18.81 29.63
CA GLU A 348 4.25 19.78 29.15
C GLU A 348 5.55 19.05 28.72
N GLY A 349 6.03 19.36 27.50
CA GLY A 349 7.21 18.73 26.92
C GLY A 349 7.00 17.31 26.33
N GLU A 350 5.83 16.68 26.55
CA GLU A 350 5.56 15.31 26.05
C GLU A 350 4.80 15.27 24.71
N LYS A 351 4.37 16.44 24.18
CA LYS A 351 3.64 16.46 22.89
C LYS A 351 4.55 15.99 21.74
N PRO A 352 4.10 15.04 20.90
CA PRO A 352 4.86 14.61 19.72
C PRO A 352 5.18 15.79 18.80
N ALA A 353 6.43 15.86 18.34
CA ALA A 353 6.82 16.86 17.35
C ALA A 353 6.20 16.52 16.00
N VAL A 354 5.50 17.46 15.40
CA VAL A 354 4.90 17.34 14.06
C VAL A 354 5.82 18.04 13.06
N PRO A 355 6.38 17.36 12.05
CA PRO A 355 7.18 17.97 11.00
C PRO A 355 6.41 19.10 10.31
N ALA A 356 7.11 20.20 10.02
CA ALA A 356 6.53 21.31 9.27
C ALA A 356 6.30 20.91 7.80
N VAL A 357 5.15 21.30 7.26
CA VAL A 357 4.81 21.16 5.84
C VAL A 357 4.20 22.47 5.34
N GLU A 358 4.32 22.74 4.04
CA GLU A 358 3.65 23.89 3.43
C GLU A 358 2.14 23.85 3.71
N ALA A 359 1.54 25.04 3.89
CA ALA A 359 0.10 25.18 4.18
C ALA A 359 -0.78 24.48 3.13
N ALA A 360 -0.35 24.46 1.86
CA ALA A 360 -1.05 23.77 0.77
C ALA A 360 -1.21 22.26 0.97
N TYR A 361 -0.31 21.63 1.74
CA TYR A 361 -0.36 20.20 2.05
C TYR A 361 -1.01 19.88 3.41
N ARG A 362 -1.34 20.93 4.18
CA ARG A 362 -1.86 20.77 5.55
C ARG A 362 -3.39 20.72 5.57
N ARG A 363 -3.95 19.55 5.34
CA ARG A 363 -5.40 19.34 5.37
C ARG A 363 -5.71 17.93 5.88
N ASN A 364 -6.47 17.81 6.97
CA ASN A 364 -7.05 16.55 7.38
C ASN A 364 -8.26 16.24 6.50
N LEU A 365 -8.15 15.24 5.63
CA LEU A 365 -9.23 14.75 4.75
C LEU A 365 -10.04 13.70 5.50
N ASP A 366 -10.75 14.12 6.54
CA ASP A 366 -11.55 13.23 7.36
C ASP A 366 -12.75 12.64 6.59
N ALA A 367 -13.12 11.40 6.94
CA ALA A 367 -14.14 10.66 6.22
C ALA A 367 -14.95 9.73 7.14
N ASP A 368 -16.20 9.45 6.78
CA ASP A 368 -17.03 8.46 7.47
C ASP A 368 -16.49 7.06 7.25
N VAL A 369 -16.03 6.76 6.03
CA VAL A 369 -15.41 5.49 5.64
C VAL A 369 -14.13 5.75 4.86
N ARG A 370 -13.07 5.05 5.21
CA ARG A 370 -11.83 4.90 4.44
C ARG A 370 -11.47 3.43 4.35
N ILE A 371 -11.12 2.96 3.18
CA ILE A 371 -10.64 1.60 2.93
C ILE A 371 -9.31 1.72 2.22
N ALA A 372 -8.25 1.14 2.76
CA ALA A 372 -6.93 1.09 2.14
C ALA A 372 -6.56 -0.37 1.86
N LEU A 373 -6.15 -0.66 0.62
CA LEU A 373 -5.74 -1.96 0.14
C LEU A 373 -4.26 -1.95 -0.22
N GLU A 374 -3.51 -2.93 0.26
CA GLU A 374 -2.07 -3.09 0.02
C GLU A 374 -1.77 -4.55 -0.30
N TRP A 375 -0.68 -4.82 -1.02
CA TRP A 375 -0.26 -6.18 -1.37
C TRP A 375 1.26 -6.38 -1.25
N ASP A 376 1.70 -7.65 -1.18
CA ASP A 376 3.08 -8.07 -0.88
C ASP A 376 3.95 -8.29 -2.10
N VAL A 377 3.38 -8.24 -3.31
CA VAL A 377 4.05 -8.59 -4.56
C VAL A 377 4.11 -7.39 -5.50
N ASP A 378 5.29 -7.10 -6.03
CA ASP A 378 5.48 -6.10 -7.08
C ASP A 378 4.90 -6.56 -8.44
N ASN A 379 4.70 -5.62 -9.38
CA ASN A 379 4.16 -5.90 -10.71
C ASN A 379 2.87 -6.73 -10.68
N THR A 380 2.05 -6.44 -9.68
CA THR A 380 0.78 -7.12 -9.43
C THR A 380 -0.33 -6.09 -9.49
N ASP A 381 -1.36 -6.44 -10.24
CA ASP A 381 -2.53 -5.62 -10.46
C ASP A 381 -3.67 -6.14 -9.59
N VAL A 382 -4.04 -5.33 -8.60
CA VAL A 382 -5.06 -5.64 -7.59
C VAL A 382 -5.98 -4.44 -7.40
N ASP A 383 -7.21 -4.55 -7.87
CA ASP A 383 -8.18 -3.46 -7.84
C ASP A 383 -9.10 -3.50 -6.61
N LEU A 384 -9.27 -2.35 -6.01
CA LEU A 384 -10.30 -2.11 -5.00
C LEU A 384 -11.63 -1.74 -5.66
N HIS A 385 -12.67 -2.48 -5.31
CA HIS A 385 -14.05 -2.22 -5.69
C HIS A 385 -14.91 -2.02 -4.44
N VAL A 386 -15.72 -0.98 -4.43
CA VAL A 386 -16.68 -0.72 -3.35
C VAL A 386 -18.06 -0.52 -3.93
N LEU A 387 -18.98 -1.45 -3.61
CA LEU A 387 -20.38 -1.32 -3.97
C LEU A 387 -21.10 -0.54 -2.86
N GLU A 388 -21.59 0.64 -3.18
CA GLU A 388 -22.27 1.56 -2.26
C GLU A 388 -23.73 1.14 -2.01
N PRO A 389 -24.40 1.65 -0.96
CA PRO A 389 -25.80 1.26 -0.63
C PRO A 389 -26.83 1.55 -1.71
N ASP A 390 -26.57 2.54 -2.58
CA ASP A 390 -27.40 2.91 -3.73
C ASP A 390 -27.22 2.01 -4.95
N GLY A 391 -26.28 1.03 -4.87
CA GLY A 391 -25.96 0.10 -5.94
C GLY A 391 -24.88 0.61 -6.91
N GLU A 392 -24.35 1.81 -6.71
CA GLU A 392 -23.25 2.34 -7.52
C GLU A 392 -21.92 1.70 -7.08
N GLU A 393 -21.09 1.30 -8.04
CA GLU A 393 -19.79 0.67 -7.80
C GLU A 393 -18.67 1.68 -8.05
N ALA A 394 -17.84 1.94 -7.01
CA ALA A 394 -16.63 2.73 -7.09
C ALA A 394 -15.44 1.80 -7.37
N PHE A 395 -14.66 2.08 -8.42
CA PHE A 395 -13.45 1.35 -8.82
C PHE A 395 -12.59 2.23 -9.74
N TYR A 396 -11.44 1.75 -10.21
CA TYR A 396 -10.52 2.54 -11.05
C TYR A 396 -11.17 3.18 -12.28
N GLY A 397 -12.11 2.47 -12.95
CA GLY A 397 -12.84 2.97 -14.12
C GLY A 397 -14.00 3.91 -13.79
N HIS A 398 -14.43 3.95 -12.51
CA HIS A 398 -15.49 4.84 -12.01
C HIS A 398 -15.08 5.38 -10.63
N ARG A 399 -14.10 6.26 -10.62
CA ARG A 399 -13.42 6.74 -9.41
C ARG A 399 -14.26 7.63 -8.51
N ARG A 400 -15.31 8.29 -9.05
CA ARG A 400 -16.20 9.19 -8.29
C ARG A 400 -17.63 8.77 -8.48
N THR A 401 -18.28 8.34 -7.40
CA THR A 401 -19.70 7.99 -7.43
C THR A 401 -20.59 9.23 -7.37
N SER A 402 -21.82 9.11 -7.83
CA SER A 402 -22.82 10.20 -7.78
C SER A 402 -23.14 10.61 -6.34
N SER A 403 -22.99 9.71 -5.37
CA SER A 403 -23.19 9.91 -3.94
C SER A 403 -21.94 10.44 -3.22
N GLY A 404 -20.79 10.62 -3.94
CA GLY A 404 -19.59 11.26 -3.43
C GLY A 404 -18.53 10.31 -2.89
N GLY A 405 -18.56 9.02 -3.27
CA GLY A 405 -17.44 8.11 -3.07
C GLY A 405 -16.25 8.46 -3.97
N TYR A 406 -15.06 8.12 -3.55
CA TYR A 406 -13.82 8.37 -4.29
C TYR A 406 -12.88 7.19 -4.17
N VAL A 407 -12.41 6.67 -5.31
CA VAL A 407 -11.32 5.68 -5.39
C VAL A 407 -10.06 6.39 -5.87
N SER A 408 -8.92 6.02 -5.29
CA SER A 408 -7.59 6.51 -5.69
C SER A 408 -7.25 6.10 -7.12
N HIS A 409 -6.04 6.45 -7.56
CA HIS A 409 -5.54 5.97 -8.85
C HIS A 409 -5.33 4.46 -8.82
N ASP A 410 -5.51 3.84 -9.98
CA ASP A 410 -5.14 2.48 -10.30
C ASP A 410 -3.61 2.29 -10.16
N VAL A 411 -3.21 1.29 -9.38
CA VAL A 411 -1.80 0.96 -9.12
C VAL A 411 -1.48 -0.41 -9.71
N THR A 412 -1.15 -0.43 -11.00
CA THR A 412 -0.82 -1.64 -11.76
C THR A 412 0.60 -2.15 -11.55
N THR A 413 1.46 -1.35 -10.88
CA THR A 413 2.85 -1.67 -10.55
C THR A 413 3.16 -1.27 -9.11
N GLY A 414 4.02 -2.04 -8.41
CA GLY A 414 4.35 -1.80 -7.02
C GLY A 414 3.45 -2.59 -6.06
N TYR A 415 3.24 -2.05 -4.88
CA TYR A 415 2.65 -2.73 -3.72
C TYR A 415 1.36 -2.05 -3.21
N GLY A 416 0.71 -1.26 -4.05
CA GLY A 416 -0.35 -0.35 -3.66
C GLY A 416 0.21 0.95 -3.05
N PRO A 417 -0.56 1.67 -2.23
CA PRO A 417 -1.93 1.34 -1.85
C PRO A 417 -2.98 1.80 -2.87
N GLU A 418 -4.09 1.06 -2.95
CA GLU A 418 -5.35 1.58 -3.47
C GLU A 418 -6.28 1.96 -2.32
N GLU A 419 -7.11 2.96 -2.54
CA GLU A 419 -7.88 3.57 -1.47
C GLU A 419 -9.27 4.01 -1.93
N TYR A 420 -10.27 3.75 -1.08
CA TYR A 420 -11.61 4.31 -1.20
C TYR A 420 -11.88 5.24 -0.01
N LEU A 421 -12.49 6.38 -0.30
CA LEU A 421 -12.87 7.40 0.67
C LEU A 421 -14.33 7.80 0.48
N LYS A 422 -15.07 7.93 1.60
CA LYS A 422 -16.42 8.46 1.65
C LYS A 422 -16.51 9.50 2.75
N LYS A 423 -16.51 10.79 2.36
CA LYS A 423 -16.55 11.89 3.33
C LYS A 423 -17.80 11.86 4.18
N THR A 424 -18.97 11.68 3.54
CA THR A 424 -20.26 11.54 4.20
C THR A 424 -20.95 10.31 3.65
N GLY A 425 -21.09 9.28 4.48
CA GLY A 425 -21.69 8.00 4.11
C GLY A 425 -23.21 8.04 4.27
N ALA A 426 -23.93 7.53 3.28
CA ALA A 426 -25.34 7.21 3.41
C ALA A 426 -25.51 5.96 4.32
N ALA A 427 -26.63 5.90 5.04
CA ALA A 427 -26.99 4.69 5.80
C ALA A 427 -27.17 3.50 4.85
N GLY A 428 -26.69 2.34 5.27
CA GLY A 428 -26.72 1.11 4.49
C GLY A 428 -25.37 0.41 4.42
N THR A 429 -25.29 -0.61 3.58
CA THR A 429 -24.16 -1.53 3.50
C THR A 429 -23.25 -1.20 2.32
N TYR A 430 -21.99 -0.93 2.59
CA TYR A 430 -20.89 -0.83 1.62
C TYR A 430 -20.21 -2.20 1.53
N LYS A 431 -20.19 -2.82 0.33
CA LYS A 431 -19.51 -4.10 0.12
C LYS A 431 -18.11 -3.86 -0.44
N ILE A 432 -17.11 -4.47 0.19
CA ILE A 432 -15.70 -4.33 -0.18
C ILE A 432 -15.30 -5.57 -0.97
N LEU A 433 -14.88 -5.39 -2.20
CA LEU A 433 -14.46 -6.43 -3.11
C LEU A 433 -13.04 -6.13 -3.60
N VAL A 434 -12.27 -7.18 -3.82
CA VAL A 434 -10.94 -7.12 -4.41
C VAL A 434 -10.93 -7.94 -5.68
N ASN A 435 -10.48 -7.34 -6.76
CA ASN A 435 -10.28 -8.03 -8.04
C ASN A 435 -8.79 -8.23 -8.28
N TYR A 436 -8.38 -9.45 -8.59
CA TYR A 436 -6.99 -9.80 -8.86
C TYR A 436 -6.81 -10.09 -10.34
N PHE A 437 -6.18 -9.17 -11.07
CA PHE A 437 -5.92 -9.35 -12.49
C PHE A 437 -4.75 -10.28 -12.80
N GLY A 438 -3.81 -10.40 -11.88
CA GLY A 438 -2.67 -11.29 -12.01
C GLY A 438 -1.36 -10.69 -11.52
N SER A 439 -0.35 -11.50 -11.42
CA SER A 439 1.03 -11.08 -11.15
C SER A 439 1.92 -11.46 -12.31
N ARG A 440 2.79 -10.54 -12.71
CA ARG A 440 3.87 -10.81 -13.68
C ARG A 440 5.10 -11.44 -13.00
N GLN A 441 5.07 -11.59 -11.68
CA GLN A 441 6.13 -12.23 -10.90
C GLN A 441 5.66 -13.56 -10.33
N GLN A 442 6.53 -14.56 -10.39
CA GLN A 442 6.35 -15.79 -9.62
C GLN A 442 6.84 -15.54 -8.19
N THR A 443 5.96 -15.70 -7.23
CA THR A 443 6.30 -15.54 -5.81
C THR A 443 6.42 -16.90 -5.12
N LEU A 444 7.28 -16.94 -4.13
CA LEU A 444 7.46 -18.14 -3.29
C LEU A 444 6.31 -18.35 -2.31
N LEU A 445 5.55 -17.31 -2.05
CA LEU A 445 4.36 -17.33 -1.20
C LEU A 445 3.13 -17.89 -1.93
N GLY A 446 3.24 -18.15 -3.24
CA GLY A 446 2.12 -18.43 -4.11
C GLY A 446 1.46 -17.13 -4.59
N PRO A 447 0.14 -17.10 -4.75
CA PRO A 447 -0.59 -15.90 -5.16
C PRO A 447 -0.43 -14.74 -4.14
N ALA A 448 -0.71 -13.51 -4.59
CA ALA A 448 -0.50 -12.30 -3.78
C ALA A 448 -1.27 -12.33 -2.45
N THR A 449 -0.62 -11.86 -1.39
CA THR A 449 -1.29 -11.56 -0.12
C THR A 449 -1.68 -10.10 -0.11
N VAL A 450 -2.96 -9.82 0.09
CA VAL A 450 -3.47 -8.46 0.23
C VAL A 450 -3.86 -8.18 1.67
N THR A 451 -3.69 -6.93 2.08
CA THR A 451 -4.16 -6.43 3.37
C THR A 451 -5.12 -5.28 3.13
N ALA A 452 -6.35 -5.44 3.58
CA ALA A 452 -7.35 -4.39 3.59
C ALA A 452 -7.47 -3.81 5.00
N THR A 453 -7.33 -2.50 5.12
CA THR A 453 -7.60 -1.78 6.37
C THR A 453 -8.82 -0.90 6.19
N VAL A 454 -9.85 -1.16 6.97
CA VAL A 454 -11.11 -0.43 6.97
C VAL A 454 -11.16 0.49 8.18
N PHE A 455 -11.40 1.77 7.93
CA PHE A 455 -11.56 2.79 8.95
C PHE A 455 -13.00 3.31 8.91
N THR A 456 -13.57 3.56 10.09
CA THR A 456 -14.76 4.40 10.24
C THR A 456 -14.40 5.64 11.03
N ASN A 457 -15.06 6.76 10.74
CA ASN A 457 -14.71 8.06 11.32
C ASN A 457 -13.22 8.44 11.15
N TRP A 458 -12.65 8.10 9.99
CA TRP A 458 -11.26 8.38 9.66
C TRP A 458 -10.88 9.83 9.94
N GLY A 459 -9.75 10.05 10.61
CA GLY A 459 -9.23 11.38 10.94
C GLY A 459 -10.05 12.17 11.96
N ARG A 460 -11.05 11.56 12.62
CA ARG A 460 -11.96 12.17 13.59
C ARG A 460 -11.82 11.56 14.99
N ALA A 461 -12.48 12.17 15.97
CA ALA A 461 -12.71 11.51 17.25
C ALA A 461 -13.61 10.30 17.04
N GLY A 462 -13.30 9.17 17.69
CA GLY A 462 -14.06 7.91 17.53
C GLY A 462 -13.65 7.12 16.28
N GLU A 463 -12.52 7.42 15.64
CA GLU A 463 -11.95 6.58 14.59
C GLU A 463 -11.82 5.13 15.07
N THR A 464 -12.36 4.21 14.28
CA THR A 464 -12.12 2.78 14.45
C THR A 464 -11.32 2.23 13.29
N ARG A 465 -10.63 1.12 13.52
CA ARG A 465 -9.79 0.47 12.52
C ARG A 465 -9.93 -1.05 12.62
N GLN A 466 -10.18 -1.69 11.49
CA GLN A 466 -10.10 -3.14 11.37
C GLN A 466 -9.23 -3.50 10.18
N THR A 467 -8.37 -4.48 10.35
CA THR A 467 -7.44 -4.95 9.31
C THR A 467 -7.67 -6.42 9.05
N LEU A 468 -7.67 -6.79 7.78
CA LEU A 468 -7.71 -8.17 7.32
C LEU A 468 -6.60 -8.40 6.31
N SER A 469 -5.87 -9.49 6.48
CA SER A 469 -4.97 -10.02 5.44
C SER A 469 -5.57 -11.28 4.84
N LEU A 470 -5.66 -11.33 3.51
CA LEU A 470 -6.15 -12.47 2.77
C LEU A 470 -5.21 -12.80 1.60
N ARG A 471 -5.21 -14.07 1.18
CA ARG A 471 -4.42 -14.54 0.06
C ARG A 471 -5.32 -14.72 -1.17
N LEU A 472 -4.92 -14.14 -2.30
CA LEU A 472 -5.66 -14.25 -3.55
C LEU A 472 -5.17 -15.49 -4.30
N GLU A 473 -6.02 -16.48 -4.50
CA GLU A 473 -5.60 -17.76 -5.09
C GLU A 473 -5.82 -17.85 -6.60
N LYS A 474 -6.77 -17.12 -7.13
CA LYS A 474 -7.14 -17.21 -8.54
C LYS A 474 -7.17 -15.84 -9.20
N VAL A 475 -6.61 -15.78 -10.40
CA VAL A 475 -6.68 -14.62 -11.27
C VAL A 475 -8.13 -14.40 -11.76
N LYS A 476 -8.58 -13.14 -11.80
CA LYS A 476 -9.91 -12.68 -12.25
C LYS A 476 -11.09 -13.02 -11.33
N ASP A 477 -10.86 -13.44 -10.11
CA ASP A 477 -11.94 -13.60 -9.15
C ASP A 477 -12.12 -12.31 -8.33
N LYS A 478 -13.36 -11.78 -8.30
CA LYS A 478 -13.74 -10.75 -7.32
C LYS A 478 -13.96 -11.44 -5.98
N VAL A 479 -13.08 -11.18 -5.03
CA VAL A 479 -13.16 -11.75 -3.68
C VAL A 479 -13.80 -10.74 -2.75
N SER A 480 -14.81 -11.17 -1.99
CA SER A 480 -15.41 -10.32 -0.95
C SER A 480 -14.47 -10.27 0.26
N VAL A 481 -14.06 -9.05 0.62
CA VAL A 481 -13.23 -8.77 1.80
C VAL A 481 -14.09 -8.57 3.04
N GLY A 482 -15.26 -7.96 2.88
CA GLY A 482 -16.16 -7.66 3.99
C GLY A 482 -17.16 -6.55 3.65
N THR A 483 -17.80 -6.05 4.69
CA THR A 483 -18.80 -4.98 4.58
C THR A 483 -18.61 -3.93 5.66
N VAL A 484 -18.99 -2.69 5.33
CA VAL A 484 -19.19 -1.60 6.30
C VAL A 484 -20.68 -1.26 6.31
N GLU A 485 -21.33 -1.34 7.45
CA GLU A 485 -22.72 -0.93 7.63
C GLU A 485 -22.74 0.40 8.39
N ILE A 486 -23.25 1.45 7.75
CA ILE A 486 -23.53 2.74 8.39
C ILE A 486 -24.97 2.71 8.87
N LYS A 487 -25.18 2.92 10.17
CA LYS A 487 -26.50 2.99 10.78
C LYS A 487 -27.14 4.36 10.52
N PRO A 488 -28.48 4.42 10.41
CA PRO A 488 -29.22 5.66 10.22
C PRO A 488 -29.00 6.69 11.34
#